data_dc7d5eae0ca59d1822c7b53d6e9c948e
#
_entry.id   dc7d5eae0ca59d1822c7b53d6e9c948e
#
_cell.length_a   1.000
_cell.length_b   1.000
_cell.length_c   1.000
_cell.angle_alpha   90.00
_cell.angle_beta   90.00
_cell.angle_gamma   90.00
#
_symmetry.space_group_name_H-M   'P 1'
#
loop_
_entity.id
_entity.type
_entity.pdbx_description
1 polymer ?
#
loop_
_entity_poly.entity_id
_entity_poly.type
_entity_poly.pdbx_seq_one_letter_code
_entity_poly.pdbx_strand_id
1 'polypeptide(L)'
;ILLKIGGLNKLILNKLKKSLITSLGGNFREVVIGGAALNAEVEAFFYKIGFPFSVGYGMTECAPLIAFDKHSNFVPTSCGSILKDIMEARIESPDPESIAGEIQVRGENVMKGYYKNSEATEATFTTDGWLKTGDLGIMKDKRLYIKGRIKTMLLSANGQNIYPEEIESRLNNLPYISESVVVLREFRLVALIYPDKEAMRSDNIN
;
A
#
# COMPACT_ATOMS: atom_id res chain seq x y z
N ILE A 1 25.03 -8.41 13.54
CA ILE A 1 26.42 -7.95 13.84
C ILE A 1 27.23 -7.75 12.56
N LEU A 2 27.17 -8.64 11.57
CA LEU A 2 27.90 -8.55 10.29
C LEU A 2 27.51 -7.34 9.41
N LEU A 3 26.36 -6.76 9.58
CA LEU A 3 25.83 -5.65 8.77
C LEU A 3 26.38 -4.25 9.14
N LYS A 4 27.29 -4.14 10.10
CA LYS A 4 27.90 -2.86 10.55
C LYS A 4 29.26 -2.52 9.93
N ILE A 5 29.82 -3.41 9.09
CA ILE A 5 31.14 -3.19 8.44
C ILE A 5 30.90 -2.71 7.01
N GLY A 6 31.12 -1.44 6.74
CA GLY A 6 30.64 -0.73 5.52
C GLY A 6 31.00 -1.37 4.15
N GLY A 7 32.20 -1.93 3.97
CA GLY A 7 32.59 -2.56 2.69
C GLY A 7 32.02 -3.97 2.51
N LEU A 8 32.05 -4.78 3.56
CA LEU A 8 31.53 -6.14 3.58
C LEU A 8 30.01 -6.16 3.39
N ASN A 9 29.35 -5.13 3.93
CA ASN A 9 27.91 -4.94 3.81
C ASN A 9 27.46 -4.80 2.33
N LYS A 10 28.16 -4.01 1.53
CA LYS A 10 27.83 -3.79 0.11
C LYS A 10 27.97 -5.06 -0.72
N LEU A 11 28.99 -5.88 -0.46
CA LEU A 11 29.19 -7.17 -1.15
C LEU A 11 28.09 -8.18 -0.81
N ILE A 12 27.68 -8.27 0.47
CA ILE A 12 26.59 -9.15 0.92
C ILE A 12 25.27 -8.71 0.30
N LEU A 13 24.93 -7.43 0.34
CA LEU A 13 23.70 -6.90 -0.24
C LEU A 13 23.64 -7.15 -1.76
N ASN A 14 24.73 -6.94 -2.48
CA ASN A 14 24.81 -7.24 -3.91
C ASN A 14 24.65 -8.74 -4.21
N LYS A 15 25.19 -9.63 -3.37
CA LYS A 15 25.02 -11.08 -3.50
C LYS A 15 23.56 -11.48 -3.28
N LEU A 16 22.91 -10.92 -2.26
CA LEU A 16 21.47 -11.13 -1.99
C LEU A 16 20.61 -10.64 -3.16
N LYS A 17 20.83 -9.42 -3.64
CA LYS A 17 20.15 -8.89 -4.83
C LYS A 17 20.30 -9.85 -6.02
N LYS A 18 21.53 -10.26 -6.33
CA LYS A 18 21.81 -11.18 -7.46
C LYS A 18 21.10 -12.52 -7.28
N SER A 19 21.11 -13.07 -6.07
CA SER A 19 20.42 -14.33 -5.76
C SER A 19 18.93 -14.22 -6.02
N LEU A 20 18.26 -13.15 -5.54
CA LEU A 20 16.84 -12.90 -5.79
C LEU A 20 16.53 -12.74 -7.28
N ILE A 21 17.33 -11.95 -8.01
CA ILE A 21 17.15 -11.78 -9.45
C ILE A 21 17.31 -13.13 -10.17
N THR A 22 18.27 -13.94 -9.77
CA THR A 22 18.49 -15.26 -10.38
C THR A 22 17.32 -16.21 -10.08
N SER A 23 16.78 -16.22 -8.87
CA SER A 23 15.61 -17.06 -8.52
C SER A 23 14.33 -16.68 -9.28
N LEU A 24 14.25 -15.44 -9.77
CA LEU A 24 13.18 -14.93 -10.63
C LEU A 24 13.51 -15.05 -12.14
N GLY A 25 14.43 -15.92 -12.52
CA GLY A 25 14.80 -16.17 -13.92
C GLY A 25 15.99 -15.37 -14.44
N GLY A 26 16.55 -14.45 -13.65
CA GLY A 26 17.82 -13.77 -13.94
C GLY A 26 17.75 -12.57 -14.89
N ASN A 27 16.71 -12.46 -15.71
CA ASN A 27 16.62 -11.47 -16.80
C ASN A 27 15.50 -10.43 -16.64
N PHE A 28 14.83 -10.37 -15.49
CA PHE A 28 13.81 -9.33 -15.29
C PHE A 28 14.44 -7.96 -15.02
N ARG A 29 13.77 -6.90 -15.41
CA ARG A 29 14.26 -5.52 -15.30
C ARG A 29 13.67 -4.79 -14.11
N GLU A 30 12.41 -5.01 -13.85
CA GLU A 30 11.62 -4.33 -12.82
C GLU A 30 10.40 -5.17 -12.44
N VAL A 31 10.00 -5.11 -11.19
CA VAL A 31 8.72 -5.63 -10.73
C VAL A 31 7.89 -4.49 -10.14
N VAL A 32 6.64 -4.40 -10.55
CA VAL A 32 5.66 -3.48 -9.97
C VAL A 32 4.76 -4.30 -9.04
N ILE A 33 4.72 -3.90 -7.79
CA ILE A 33 3.93 -4.55 -6.74
C ILE A 33 2.68 -3.71 -6.50
N GLY A 34 1.51 -4.33 -6.57
CA GLY A 34 0.23 -3.64 -6.38
C GLY A 34 -0.88 -4.61 -5.99
N GLY A 35 -2.09 -4.06 -5.79
CA GLY A 35 -3.29 -4.83 -5.40
C GLY A 35 -3.46 -4.99 -3.90
N ALA A 36 -2.38 -4.89 -3.11
CA ALA A 36 -2.41 -4.84 -1.65
C ALA A 36 -1.22 -4.04 -1.13
N ALA A 37 -1.27 -3.62 0.13
CA ALA A 37 -0.14 -2.96 0.77
C ALA A 37 1.06 -3.91 0.85
N LEU A 38 2.22 -3.45 0.39
CA LEU A 38 3.46 -4.19 0.55
C LEU A 38 3.88 -4.15 2.02
N ASN A 39 4.33 -5.29 2.54
CA ASN A 39 4.88 -5.36 3.88
C ASN A 39 6.07 -4.40 4.03
N ALA A 40 6.03 -3.54 5.04
CA ALA A 40 6.99 -2.46 5.22
C ALA A 40 8.44 -2.94 5.45
N GLU A 41 8.64 -4.10 6.09
CA GLU A 41 9.97 -4.68 6.28
C GLU A 41 10.53 -5.23 4.98
N VAL A 42 9.67 -5.86 4.16
CA VAL A 42 10.04 -6.36 2.82
C VAL A 42 10.38 -5.18 1.91
N GLU A 43 9.59 -4.10 1.94
CA GLU A 43 9.87 -2.87 1.20
C GLU A 43 11.21 -2.27 1.59
N ALA A 44 11.44 -2.09 2.89
CA ALA A 44 12.70 -1.56 3.41
C ALA A 44 13.90 -2.46 3.05
N PHE A 45 13.72 -3.78 3.07
CA PHE A 45 14.73 -4.73 2.66
C PHE A 45 15.04 -4.62 1.17
N PHE A 46 14.03 -4.64 0.30
CA PHE A 46 14.20 -4.50 -1.16
C PHE A 46 14.87 -3.18 -1.53
N TYR A 47 14.43 -2.09 -0.89
CA TYR A 47 15.04 -0.78 -1.07
C TYR A 47 16.52 -0.78 -0.66
N LYS A 48 16.85 -1.36 0.50
CA LYS A 48 18.20 -1.45 1.04
C LYS A 48 19.16 -2.24 0.15
N ILE A 49 18.72 -3.34 -0.44
CA ILE A 49 19.55 -4.15 -1.35
C ILE A 49 19.58 -3.59 -2.78
N GLY A 50 18.81 -2.53 -3.05
CA GLY A 50 18.64 -1.95 -4.39
C GLY A 50 17.99 -2.92 -5.38
N PHE A 51 17.03 -3.74 -4.90
CA PHE A 51 16.23 -4.60 -5.76
C PHE A 51 15.36 -3.75 -6.69
N PRO A 52 15.24 -4.07 -7.99
CA PRO A 52 14.49 -3.23 -8.93
C PRO A 52 12.98 -3.46 -8.79
N PHE A 53 12.37 -2.80 -7.83
CA PHE A 53 10.94 -2.84 -7.58
C PHE A 53 10.35 -1.44 -7.45
N SER A 54 9.07 -1.34 -7.66
CA SER A 54 8.26 -0.18 -7.29
C SER A 54 6.90 -0.64 -6.78
N VAL A 55 6.19 0.25 -6.13
CA VAL A 55 4.81 0.04 -5.70
C VAL A 55 3.92 0.88 -6.58
N GLY A 56 2.85 0.27 -7.10
CA GLY A 56 1.82 0.95 -7.86
C GLY A 56 0.46 0.87 -7.15
N TYR A 57 -0.36 1.86 -7.37
CA TYR A 57 -1.74 1.91 -6.88
C TYR A 57 -2.72 1.96 -8.04
N GLY A 58 -3.81 1.25 -7.85
CA GLY A 58 -4.88 1.23 -8.84
C GLY A 58 -6.09 0.40 -8.42
N MET A 59 -7.10 0.41 -9.27
CA MET A 59 -8.35 -0.33 -9.08
C MET A 59 -8.92 -0.72 -10.44
N THR A 60 -9.80 -1.72 -10.44
CA THR A 60 -10.41 -2.24 -11.68
C THR A 60 -11.10 -1.15 -12.48
N GLU A 61 -11.75 -0.22 -11.81
CA GLU A 61 -12.46 0.92 -12.38
C GLU A 61 -11.55 1.92 -13.12
N CYS A 62 -10.22 1.77 -13.00
CA CYS A 62 -9.21 2.60 -13.64
C CYS A 62 -8.27 1.85 -14.59
N ALA A 63 -8.60 0.64 -15.03
CA ALA A 63 -7.98 -0.19 -16.07
C ALA A 63 -6.47 -0.54 -15.91
N PRO A 64 -5.92 -0.96 -14.81
CA PRO A 64 -6.28 -0.69 -13.42
C PRO A 64 -5.49 0.46 -12.80
N LEU A 65 -4.41 0.97 -13.42
CA LEU A 65 -3.33 1.75 -12.79
C LEU A 65 -3.71 3.24 -12.64
N ILE A 66 -3.47 3.77 -11.45
CA ILE A 66 -3.67 5.19 -11.09
C ILE A 66 -2.34 5.89 -10.85
N ALA A 67 -1.47 5.29 -10.04
CA ALA A 67 -0.19 5.88 -9.67
C ALA A 67 0.93 4.85 -9.77
N PHE A 68 2.10 5.32 -10.21
CA PHE A 68 3.28 4.49 -10.39
C PHE A 68 4.51 5.37 -10.65
N ASP A 69 5.65 5.01 -10.08
CA ASP A 69 6.97 5.50 -10.48
C ASP A 69 7.86 4.32 -10.90
N LYS A 70 8.76 4.51 -11.86
CA LYS A 70 9.81 3.53 -12.15
C LYS A 70 10.68 3.31 -10.91
N HIS A 71 11.23 2.10 -10.74
CA HIS A 71 12.06 1.76 -9.58
C HIS A 71 13.22 2.74 -9.34
N SER A 72 13.75 3.38 -10.40
CA SER A 72 14.79 4.41 -10.28
C SER A 72 14.35 5.67 -9.54
N ASN A 73 13.04 5.95 -9.52
CA ASN A 73 12.44 7.14 -8.93
C ASN A 73 11.55 6.79 -7.71
N PHE A 74 11.52 5.50 -7.35
CA PHE A 74 10.70 5.01 -6.26
C PHE A 74 11.10 5.66 -4.93
N VAL A 75 10.11 6.12 -4.21
CA VAL A 75 10.24 6.65 -2.85
C VAL A 75 9.52 5.70 -1.90
N PRO A 76 10.20 5.17 -0.87
CA PRO A 76 9.58 4.26 0.09
C PRO A 76 8.27 4.80 0.67
N THR A 77 7.33 3.89 0.90
CA THR A 77 5.97 4.12 1.38
C THR A 77 5.04 4.87 0.41
N SER A 78 5.53 5.35 -0.73
CA SER A 78 4.68 5.94 -1.77
C SER A 78 4.21 4.91 -2.79
N CYS A 79 3.08 5.20 -3.43
CA CYS A 79 2.61 4.46 -4.59
C CYS A 79 3.02 5.12 -5.92
N GLY A 80 3.96 6.08 -5.86
CA GLY A 80 4.42 6.82 -7.03
C GLY A 80 3.55 8.00 -7.41
N SER A 81 3.87 8.58 -8.55
CA SER A 81 3.19 9.74 -9.13
C SER A 81 1.95 9.30 -9.92
N ILE A 82 0.94 10.15 -10.00
CA ILE A 82 -0.24 9.92 -10.84
C ILE A 82 0.19 9.79 -12.31
N LEU A 83 -0.46 8.90 -13.05
CA LEU A 83 -0.17 8.65 -14.46
C LEU A 83 -0.35 9.93 -15.28
N LYS A 84 0.78 10.57 -15.57
CA LYS A 84 0.81 11.82 -16.30
C LYS A 84 0.17 11.67 -17.69
N ASP A 85 -0.51 12.72 -18.14
CA ASP A 85 -1.16 12.82 -19.45
C ASP A 85 -2.32 11.80 -19.68
N ILE A 86 -2.62 10.94 -18.71
CA ILE A 86 -3.70 9.94 -18.77
C ILE A 86 -4.81 10.29 -17.79
N MET A 87 -4.44 10.71 -16.58
CA MET A 87 -5.40 11.02 -15.53
C MET A 87 -4.94 12.13 -14.59
N GLU A 88 -5.90 12.65 -13.86
CA GLU A 88 -5.75 13.59 -12.75
C GLU A 88 -6.20 12.92 -11.46
N ALA A 89 -5.64 13.35 -10.34
CA ALA A 89 -6.10 12.94 -9.02
C ALA A 89 -6.16 14.14 -8.08
N ARG A 90 -7.11 14.10 -7.15
CA ARG A 90 -7.21 15.02 -6.02
C ARG A 90 -7.46 14.26 -4.73
N ILE A 91 -7.11 14.86 -3.63
CA ILE A 91 -7.45 14.37 -2.28
C ILE A 91 -8.55 15.29 -1.73
N GLU A 92 -9.66 14.70 -1.36
CA GLU A 92 -10.77 15.42 -0.73
C GLU A 92 -10.41 15.74 0.73
N SER A 93 -9.64 16.81 0.91
CA SER A 93 -9.06 17.21 2.20
C SER A 93 -8.79 18.72 2.22
N PRO A 94 -8.92 19.37 3.38
CA PRO A 94 -8.52 20.78 3.53
C PRO A 94 -7.01 20.99 3.40
N ASP A 95 -6.19 19.97 3.63
CA ASP A 95 -4.74 19.95 3.43
C ASP A 95 -4.33 18.61 2.84
N PRO A 96 -4.31 18.46 1.51
CA PRO A 96 -4.00 17.21 0.82
C PRO A 96 -2.61 16.63 1.10
N GLU A 97 -1.66 17.42 1.57
CA GLU A 97 -0.30 16.98 1.86
C GLU A 97 -0.15 16.36 3.25
N SER A 98 -1.00 16.76 4.22
CA SER A 98 -0.84 16.39 5.63
C SER A 98 -2.05 15.66 6.21
N ILE A 99 -3.24 15.97 5.70
CA ILE A 99 -4.51 15.40 6.19
C ILE A 99 -5.05 14.43 5.16
N ALA A 100 -5.19 13.16 5.55
CA ALA A 100 -5.74 12.16 4.66
C ALA A 100 -7.20 12.45 4.30
N GLY A 101 -7.52 12.34 3.02
CA GLY A 101 -8.86 12.45 2.48
C GLY A 101 -9.11 11.41 1.41
N GLU A 102 -10.34 11.34 0.90
CA GLU A 102 -10.68 10.42 -0.18
C GLU A 102 -9.88 10.76 -1.44
N ILE A 103 -9.28 9.73 -2.02
CA ILE A 103 -8.62 9.84 -3.32
C ILE A 103 -9.71 9.86 -4.38
N GLN A 104 -9.75 10.90 -5.18
CA GLN A 104 -10.66 11.04 -6.30
C GLN A 104 -9.87 11.20 -7.59
N VAL A 105 -10.30 10.51 -8.66
CA VAL A 105 -9.55 10.45 -9.92
C VAL A 105 -10.47 10.74 -11.12
N ARG A 106 -9.86 11.27 -12.18
CA ARG A 106 -10.52 11.54 -13.46
C ARG A 106 -9.52 11.31 -14.58
N GLY A 107 -9.91 10.66 -15.67
CA GLY A 107 -9.03 10.41 -16.79
C GLY A 107 -9.59 9.45 -17.83
N GLU A 108 -8.83 9.22 -18.89
CA GLU A 108 -9.24 8.40 -20.03
C GLU A 108 -9.37 6.91 -19.69
N ASN A 109 -8.64 6.43 -18.69
CA ASN A 109 -8.67 5.06 -18.21
C ASN A 109 -9.73 4.79 -17.13
N VAL A 110 -10.49 5.81 -16.73
CA VAL A 110 -11.59 5.65 -15.77
C VAL A 110 -12.80 5.03 -16.46
N MET A 111 -13.42 4.06 -15.82
CA MET A 111 -14.62 3.39 -16.33
C MET A 111 -15.76 4.37 -16.64
N LYS A 112 -16.63 4.03 -17.57
CA LYS A 112 -17.87 4.78 -17.85
C LYS A 112 -18.96 4.53 -16.82
N GLY A 113 -18.88 3.42 -16.09
CA GLY A 113 -19.87 3.01 -15.09
C GLY A 113 -20.01 1.49 -14.99
N TYR A 114 -20.80 1.05 -14.03
CA TYR A 114 -21.13 -0.34 -13.82
C TYR A 114 -22.23 -0.81 -14.78
N TYR A 115 -22.00 -1.96 -15.42
CA TYR A 115 -22.92 -2.50 -16.40
C TYR A 115 -24.32 -2.77 -15.80
N LYS A 116 -25.35 -2.18 -16.38
CA LYS A 116 -26.75 -2.27 -15.93
C LYS A 116 -26.98 -1.89 -14.46
N ASN A 117 -26.14 -1.02 -13.90
CA ASN A 117 -26.28 -0.55 -12.53
C ASN A 117 -26.01 0.96 -12.46
N SER A 118 -27.02 1.75 -12.84
CA SER A 118 -26.94 3.22 -12.83
C SER A 118 -26.82 3.78 -11.41
N GLU A 119 -27.52 3.19 -10.44
CA GLU A 119 -27.47 3.62 -9.04
C GLU A 119 -26.05 3.52 -8.46
N ALA A 120 -25.40 2.37 -8.62
CA ALA A 120 -24.01 2.21 -8.18
C ALA A 120 -23.05 3.14 -8.95
N THR A 121 -23.33 3.37 -10.25
CA THR A 121 -22.53 4.28 -11.08
C THR A 121 -22.63 5.71 -10.53
N GLU A 122 -23.84 6.23 -10.35
CA GLU A 122 -24.07 7.57 -9.82
C GLU A 122 -23.48 7.74 -8.41
N ALA A 123 -23.63 6.73 -7.54
CA ALA A 123 -23.05 6.74 -6.21
C ALA A 123 -21.51 6.80 -6.19
N THR A 124 -20.86 6.30 -7.25
CA THR A 124 -19.39 6.22 -7.34
C THR A 124 -18.75 7.49 -7.88
N PHE A 125 -19.48 8.32 -8.60
CA PHE A 125 -18.97 9.60 -9.11
C PHE A 125 -19.41 10.78 -8.24
N THR A 126 -18.59 11.82 -8.24
CA THR A 126 -18.96 13.13 -7.72
C THR A 126 -19.82 13.89 -8.74
N THR A 127 -20.50 14.94 -8.32
CA THR A 127 -21.33 15.78 -9.22
C THR A 127 -20.51 16.49 -10.29
N ASP A 128 -19.21 16.71 -10.07
CA ASP A 128 -18.25 17.31 -11.00
C ASP A 128 -17.43 16.24 -11.78
N GLY A 129 -17.86 14.96 -11.72
CA GLY A 129 -17.38 13.89 -12.60
C GLY A 129 -16.08 13.19 -12.18
N TRP A 130 -15.71 13.28 -10.90
CA TRP A 130 -14.58 12.50 -10.38
C TRP A 130 -15.04 11.15 -9.85
N LEU A 131 -14.28 10.09 -10.14
CA LEU A 131 -14.47 8.79 -9.55
C LEU A 131 -13.98 8.82 -8.09
N LYS A 132 -14.84 8.45 -7.15
CA LYS A 132 -14.52 8.23 -5.75
C LYS A 132 -13.92 6.83 -5.60
N THR A 133 -12.68 6.72 -5.16
CA THR A 133 -12.00 5.41 -5.06
C THR A 133 -12.39 4.63 -3.80
N GLY A 134 -12.91 5.32 -2.79
CA GLY A 134 -13.15 4.76 -1.46
C GLY A 134 -11.87 4.52 -0.66
N ASP A 135 -10.72 4.87 -1.20
CA ASP A 135 -9.42 4.80 -0.52
C ASP A 135 -9.03 6.18 0.01
N LEU A 136 -8.38 6.21 1.17
CA LEU A 136 -7.87 7.41 1.82
C LEU A 136 -6.38 7.55 1.58
N GLY A 137 -5.93 8.76 1.32
CA GLY A 137 -4.52 9.04 1.10
C GLY A 137 -4.15 10.50 1.27
N ILE A 138 -2.87 10.77 1.12
CA ILE A 138 -2.29 12.11 1.01
C ILE A 138 -1.47 12.19 -0.27
N MET A 139 -1.29 13.40 -0.79
CA MET A 139 -0.45 13.66 -1.96
C MET A 139 0.66 14.62 -1.56
N LYS A 140 1.89 14.12 -1.47
CA LYS A 140 3.07 14.89 -1.10
C LYS A 140 4.14 14.79 -2.18
N ASP A 141 4.75 15.91 -2.53
CA ASP A 141 5.78 15.97 -3.59
C ASP A 141 5.32 15.30 -4.90
N LYS A 142 4.04 15.48 -5.27
CA LYS A 142 3.38 14.86 -6.44
C LYS A 142 3.30 13.33 -6.38
N ARG A 143 3.53 12.71 -5.23
CA ARG A 143 3.39 11.26 -5.00
C ARG A 143 2.22 10.95 -4.09
N LEU A 144 1.58 9.85 -4.39
CA LEU A 144 0.44 9.35 -3.64
C LEU A 144 0.90 8.41 -2.52
N TYR A 145 0.34 8.58 -1.33
CA TYR A 145 0.55 7.74 -0.15
C TYR A 145 -0.80 7.26 0.35
N ILE A 146 -1.04 5.96 0.28
CA ILE A 146 -2.29 5.35 0.76
C ILE A 146 -2.25 5.26 2.28
N LYS A 147 -3.36 5.56 2.93
CA LYS A 147 -3.55 5.51 4.38
C LYS A 147 -4.49 4.40 4.84
N GLY A 148 -5.48 4.07 4.03
CA GLY A 148 -6.47 3.03 4.33
C GLY A 148 -7.70 3.19 3.46
N ARG A 149 -8.81 2.57 3.89
CA ARG A 149 -10.09 2.66 3.18
C ARG A 149 -11.14 3.37 4.02
N ILE A 150 -12.04 4.10 3.37
CA ILE A 150 -13.16 4.77 4.05
C ILE A 150 -14.02 3.75 4.82
N LYS A 151 -14.30 2.59 4.20
CA LYS A 151 -15.18 1.56 4.78
C LYS A 151 -14.59 0.85 6.00
N THR A 152 -13.26 0.82 6.12
CA THR A 152 -12.54 0.14 7.23
C THR A 152 -12.05 1.13 8.27
N MET A 153 -12.03 2.43 7.97
CA MET A 153 -11.62 3.46 8.91
C MET A 153 -12.51 3.42 10.17
N LEU A 154 -11.87 3.40 11.33
CA LEU A 154 -12.54 3.41 12.62
C LEU A 154 -12.45 4.81 13.23
N LEU A 155 -13.52 5.22 13.92
CA LEU A 155 -13.54 6.48 14.65
C LEU A 155 -13.33 6.19 16.14
N SER A 156 -12.25 6.70 16.71
CA SER A 156 -11.98 6.58 18.13
C SER A 156 -12.97 7.41 18.98
N ALA A 157 -13.05 7.13 20.28
CA ALA A 157 -13.94 7.83 21.19
C ALA A 157 -13.67 9.35 21.29
N ASN A 158 -12.46 9.80 20.96
CA ASN A 158 -12.07 11.22 20.92
C ASN A 158 -12.17 11.84 19.51
N GLY A 159 -12.81 11.15 18.55
CA GLY A 159 -13.03 11.64 17.19
C GLY A 159 -11.83 11.53 16.25
N GLN A 160 -10.77 10.82 16.63
CA GLN A 160 -9.62 10.60 15.74
C GLN A 160 -9.86 9.43 14.78
N ASN A 161 -9.46 9.61 13.53
CA ASN A 161 -9.47 8.54 12.55
C ASN A 161 -8.38 7.52 12.87
N ILE A 162 -8.75 6.25 12.86
CA ILE A 162 -7.86 5.10 13.04
C ILE A 162 -7.90 4.29 11.75
N TYR A 163 -6.77 3.95 11.24
CA TYR A 163 -6.59 3.13 10.05
C TYR A 163 -6.16 1.71 10.47
N PRO A 164 -7.10 0.74 10.52
CA PRO A 164 -6.81 -0.63 10.96
C PRO A 164 -5.63 -1.25 10.24
N GLU A 165 -5.52 -1.02 8.95
CA GLU A 165 -4.49 -1.59 8.09
C GLU A 165 -3.06 -1.18 8.53
N GLU A 166 -2.87 0.03 9.07
CA GLU A 166 -1.57 0.46 9.59
C GLU A 166 -1.17 -0.31 10.86
N ILE A 167 -2.15 -0.67 11.69
CA ILE A 167 -1.94 -1.45 12.92
C ILE A 167 -1.73 -2.93 12.58
N GLU A 168 -2.60 -3.47 11.71
CA GLU A 168 -2.54 -4.85 11.22
C GLU A 168 -1.20 -5.14 10.53
N SER A 169 -0.71 -4.23 9.70
CA SER A 169 0.60 -4.34 9.07
C SER A 169 1.75 -4.47 10.08
N ARG A 170 1.66 -3.81 11.24
CA ARG A 170 2.66 -3.94 12.30
C ARG A 170 2.49 -5.23 13.07
N LEU A 171 1.25 -5.63 13.38
CA LEU A 171 0.97 -6.87 14.09
C LEU A 171 1.40 -8.09 13.27
N ASN A 172 1.11 -8.10 11.97
CA ASN A 172 1.45 -9.19 11.06
C ASN A 172 2.97 -9.35 10.83
N ASN A 173 3.79 -8.39 11.27
CA ASN A 173 5.26 -8.50 11.29
C ASN A 173 5.80 -9.10 12.59
N LEU A 174 4.95 -9.32 13.60
CA LEU A 174 5.40 -9.93 14.85
C LEU A 174 5.54 -11.46 14.68
N PRO A 175 6.50 -12.09 15.39
CA PRO A 175 6.63 -13.53 15.40
C PRO A 175 5.30 -14.21 15.77
N TYR A 176 5.01 -15.34 15.14
CA TYR A 176 3.85 -16.21 15.43
C TYR A 176 2.48 -15.61 15.12
N ILE A 177 2.42 -14.48 14.44
CA ILE A 177 1.18 -13.92 13.89
C ILE A 177 1.14 -14.16 12.39
N SER A 178 0.15 -14.93 11.93
CA SER A 178 -0.11 -15.15 10.50
C SER A 178 -0.96 -14.04 9.92
N GLU A 179 -2.04 -13.68 10.62
CA GLU A 179 -2.96 -12.62 10.22
C GLU A 179 -3.54 -11.91 11.45
N SER A 180 -3.90 -10.65 11.28
CA SER A 180 -4.64 -9.90 12.29
C SER A 180 -5.73 -9.06 11.66
N VAL A 181 -6.81 -8.83 12.42
CA VAL A 181 -7.89 -7.91 12.08
C VAL A 181 -8.14 -6.99 13.26
N VAL A 182 -8.11 -5.68 13.02
CA VAL A 182 -8.34 -4.67 14.05
C VAL A 182 -9.76 -4.14 13.94
N VAL A 183 -10.51 -4.23 15.01
CA VAL A 183 -11.91 -3.80 15.09
C VAL A 183 -12.13 -2.89 16.29
N LEU A 184 -13.22 -2.12 16.27
CA LEU A 184 -13.67 -1.36 17.41
C LEU A 184 -14.79 -2.15 18.13
N ARG A 185 -14.58 -2.47 19.40
CA ARG A 185 -15.62 -3.07 20.29
C ARG A 185 -15.74 -2.22 21.54
N GLU A 186 -16.95 -1.79 21.84
CA GLU A 186 -17.23 -0.97 23.03
C GLU A 186 -16.25 0.22 23.18
N PHE A 187 -16.00 0.95 22.09
CA PHE A 187 -15.05 2.07 21.98
C PHE A 187 -13.58 1.70 22.29
N ARG A 188 -13.23 0.41 22.29
CA ARG A 188 -11.84 -0.07 22.46
C ARG A 188 -11.37 -0.74 21.19
N LEU A 189 -10.12 -0.47 20.83
CA LEU A 189 -9.46 -1.21 19.76
C LEU A 189 -9.17 -2.63 20.22
N VAL A 190 -9.59 -3.60 19.44
CA VAL A 190 -9.38 -5.03 19.68
C VAL A 190 -8.73 -5.61 18.43
N ALA A 191 -7.59 -6.25 18.59
CA ALA A 191 -6.97 -7.04 17.54
C ALA A 191 -7.40 -8.51 17.68
N LEU A 192 -7.98 -9.05 16.63
CA LEU A 192 -8.22 -10.47 16.47
C LEU A 192 -7.00 -11.06 15.78
N ILE A 193 -6.35 -12.04 16.42
CA ILE A 193 -5.08 -12.60 15.94
C ILE A 193 -5.31 -14.03 15.46
N TYR A 194 -4.87 -14.34 14.25
CA TYR A 194 -4.71 -15.71 13.78
C TYR A 194 -3.24 -16.13 13.92
N PRO A 195 -2.93 -17.11 14.80
CA PRO A 195 -1.56 -17.48 15.08
C PRO A 195 -0.94 -18.33 13.95
N ASP A 196 0.36 -18.16 13.72
CA ASP A 196 1.17 -19.05 12.88
C ASP A 196 1.54 -20.31 13.69
N LYS A 197 0.66 -21.31 13.59
CA LYS A 197 0.83 -22.59 14.31
C LYS A 197 2.04 -23.40 13.86
N GLU A 198 2.52 -23.19 12.62
CA GLU A 198 3.70 -23.91 12.12
C GLU A 198 4.97 -23.31 12.73
N ALA A 199 5.11 -22.00 12.72
CA ALA A 199 6.22 -21.31 13.39
C ALA A 199 6.22 -21.58 14.91
N MET A 200 5.06 -21.54 15.56
CA MET A 200 4.96 -21.88 17.00
C MET A 200 5.44 -23.30 17.30
N ARG A 201 5.03 -24.29 16.50
CA ARG A 201 5.47 -25.68 16.67
C ARG A 201 6.97 -25.86 16.47
N SER A 202 7.54 -25.19 15.46
CA SER A 202 8.99 -25.28 15.18
C SER A 202 9.83 -24.77 16.35
N ASP A 203 9.31 -23.80 17.09
CA ASP A 203 10.00 -23.16 18.22
C ASP A 203 9.54 -23.71 19.59
N ASN A 204 8.75 -24.83 19.61
CA ASN A 204 8.20 -25.48 20.81
C ASN A 204 7.34 -24.54 21.68
N ILE A 205 6.59 -23.64 21.08
CA ILE A 205 5.62 -22.77 21.75
C ILE A 205 4.24 -23.42 21.69
N ASN A 206 3.60 -23.59 22.84
CA ASN A 206 2.28 -24.17 23.03
C ASN A 206 1.18 -23.11 23.16
#